data_df76cb1502bfca036ec5e2db52d4f379
#
_entry.id   df76cb1502bfca036ec5e2db52d4f379
#
_cell.length_a   1.000
_cell.length_b   1.000
_cell.length_c   1.000
_cell.angle_alpha   90.00
_cell.angle_beta   90.00
_cell.angle_gamma   90.00
#
_symmetry.space_group_name_H-M   'P 1'
#
loop_
_entity.id
_entity.type
_entity.pdbx_description
1 polymer ?
#
loop_
_entity_poly.entity_id
_entity_poly.type
_entity_poly.pdbx_seq_one_letter_code
_entity_poly.pdbx_strand_id
1 'polypeptide(L)'
;RATKRALLTSVTALVMCVVMLAGTTFAWFTDTASTGVNKIQAGNLDVDIIGEDGKSLDGKSLSFVKAGLTTDAGAEIDPNATTEILWEPGCRYLTQGFKIANKGNLALKWKAVVNKGTTAANEGNFDLLDVIDFYLVTSKDVGDMGTLLDEFTGTLEAKKTSEDVYYIKGVMKTSAGNDYQGLTLDGITITVYATQYTYEKDSFDDQYDANAAYKGSQEFTSGTHVLNKGGVALATDARPVAVYATGSDTDVTITGGYYDGGSGGEYNIAVWANGGANVTIKDGTFTVGADKNGKANSVIYSTGGNITIEGGFFYTDYSSNGFYYVLNQQNGNPGTITVKGGTFVNYDPSTGDDNLGGNFVADGYSVITETKANGDKWYTVVKGTGVVPSTQESLNDGITNSTNKDVTVVMPANSSLTLDSGIAHEGAKSRDVTFVGDGSQTVDVITNAVSAEGGQLNYQRGSTFTFENMTIQAGEGSFDGIVCDELTYKNCTIKGKLTLYGKATFINCVFENTMANQYSIWTWGGTDVTFEGCTFNTNGKAILLYGKATAAKPTNLTVTKCIFNDSKNGAAGKAAIEIGNDYDATYTLTVNNATVNGFADGKNTNSKLWANKNSMDAAHLTVTIDGSKIQ
;
A
#
# COMPACT_ATOMS: atom_id res chain seq x y z
N ARG A 1 36.16 28.78 -18.49
CA ARG A 1 36.00 28.47 -17.04
C ARG A 1 34.54 28.43 -16.59
N ALA A 2 33.62 29.20 -17.20
CA ALA A 2 32.20 29.19 -16.87
C ALA A 2 31.51 27.85 -17.20
N THR A 3 31.82 27.26 -18.37
CA THR A 3 31.21 25.99 -18.85
C THR A 3 31.57 24.77 -17.98
N LYS A 4 32.81 24.75 -17.43
CA LYS A 4 33.22 23.66 -16.50
C LYS A 4 32.51 23.75 -15.16
N ARG A 5 32.23 24.99 -14.68
CA ARG A 5 31.45 25.21 -13.44
C ARG A 5 29.98 24.82 -13.63
N ALA A 6 29.37 25.18 -14.76
CA ALA A 6 28.00 24.81 -15.08
C ALA A 6 27.84 23.29 -15.22
N LEU A 7 28.80 22.60 -15.86
CA LEU A 7 28.80 21.15 -15.96
C LEU A 7 28.96 20.48 -14.58
N LEU A 8 29.84 20.99 -13.75
CA LEU A 8 30.03 20.44 -12.38
C LEU A 8 28.79 20.61 -11.53
N THR A 9 28.13 21.78 -11.59
CA THR A 9 26.86 22.03 -10.86
C THR A 9 25.74 21.16 -11.38
N SER A 10 25.64 20.90 -12.69
CA SER A 10 24.64 20.02 -13.27
C SER A 10 24.85 18.56 -12.87
N VAL A 11 26.11 18.10 -12.87
CA VAL A 11 26.45 16.74 -12.42
C VAL A 11 26.21 16.59 -10.91
N THR A 12 26.53 17.58 -10.11
CA THR A 12 26.26 17.55 -8.66
C THR A 12 24.74 17.57 -8.37
N ALA A 13 23.97 18.34 -9.14
CA ALA A 13 22.51 18.36 -9.03
C ALA A 13 21.91 17.01 -9.44
N LEU A 14 22.42 16.40 -10.51
CA LEU A 14 21.97 15.06 -10.97
C LEU A 14 22.30 13.98 -9.92
N VAL A 15 23.50 14.00 -9.35
CA VAL A 15 23.90 13.08 -8.27
C VAL A 15 23.04 13.29 -7.03
N MET A 16 22.74 14.54 -6.64
CA MET A 16 21.82 14.83 -5.54
C MET A 16 20.39 14.34 -5.85
N CYS A 17 19.90 14.50 -7.09
CA CYS A 17 18.59 13.98 -7.48
C CYS A 17 18.55 12.45 -7.42
N VAL A 18 19.60 11.76 -7.87
CA VAL A 18 19.70 10.29 -7.80
C VAL A 18 19.81 9.81 -6.36
N VAL A 19 20.58 10.52 -5.50
CA VAL A 19 20.67 10.20 -4.07
C VAL A 19 19.34 10.47 -3.35
N MET A 20 18.62 11.56 -3.71
CA MET A 20 17.28 11.80 -3.19
C MET A 20 16.27 10.77 -3.71
N LEU A 21 16.35 10.36 -4.98
CA LEU A 21 15.46 9.33 -5.55
C LEU A 21 15.72 7.96 -4.91
N ALA A 22 16.98 7.58 -4.74
CA ALA A 22 17.35 6.36 -4.01
C ALA A 22 16.94 6.44 -2.52
N GLY A 23 17.08 7.63 -1.89
CA GLY A 23 16.63 7.86 -0.52
C GLY A 23 15.11 7.85 -0.35
N THR A 24 14.35 8.27 -1.38
CA THR A 24 12.88 8.32 -1.29
C THR A 24 12.20 6.99 -1.56
N THR A 25 12.84 6.08 -2.31
CA THR A 25 12.31 4.72 -2.52
C THR A 25 12.45 3.82 -1.29
N PHE A 26 13.40 4.13 -0.39
CA PHE A 26 13.59 3.38 0.87
C PHE A 26 12.88 4.01 2.09
N ALA A 27 12.40 5.25 1.97
CA ALA A 27 11.74 5.98 3.07
C ALA A 27 10.27 5.57 3.32
N TRP A 28 9.71 4.62 2.58
CA TRP A 28 8.30 4.28 2.69
C TRP A 28 7.90 3.57 3.99
N PHE A 29 8.87 3.12 4.79
CA PHE A 29 8.62 2.33 5.99
C PHE A 29 9.41 2.77 7.23
N THR A 30 9.91 4.01 7.28
CA THR A 30 10.53 4.55 8.47
C THR A 30 9.69 5.70 9.02
N ASP A 31 9.25 5.57 10.26
CA ASP A 31 8.65 6.65 11.02
C ASP A 31 9.61 7.10 12.12
N THR A 32 9.67 8.40 12.35
CA THR A 32 10.54 9.01 13.36
C THR A 32 9.65 9.79 14.30
N ALA A 33 9.47 9.30 15.52
CA ALA A 33 8.91 10.10 16.59
C ALA A 33 10.07 10.76 17.35
N SER A 34 10.16 12.06 17.26
CA SER A 34 10.98 12.89 18.11
C SER A 34 10.07 13.75 18.97
N THR A 35 10.59 14.29 20.07
CA THR A 35 9.89 15.33 20.85
C THR A 35 9.60 16.60 20.04
N GLY A 36 9.83 16.58 18.75
CA GLY A 36 9.47 17.60 17.76
C GLY A 36 8.90 16.92 16.51
N VAL A 37 7.68 17.26 16.16
CA VAL A 37 6.74 16.66 15.22
C VAL A 37 7.28 16.42 13.81
N ASN A 38 7.17 15.17 13.29
CA ASN A 38 6.87 14.92 11.87
C ASN A 38 6.11 13.60 11.70
N LYS A 39 4.87 13.71 11.23
CA LYS A 39 4.01 12.57 10.92
C LYS A 39 4.07 12.29 9.42
N ILE A 40 4.65 11.17 9.03
CA ILE A 40 4.54 10.65 7.66
C ILE A 40 3.62 9.44 7.72
N GLN A 41 2.48 9.54 7.05
CA GLN A 41 1.50 8.47 6.97
C GLN A 41 1.60 7.78 5.61
N ALA A 42 2.43 6.75 5.55
CA ALA A 42 2.40 5.77 4.47
C ALA A 42 2.47 4.40 5.15
N GLY A 43 1.45 3.58 4.93
CA GLY A 43 1.43 2.19 5.37
C GLY A 43 1.22 1.93 6.86
N ASN A 44 0.68 2.86 7.65
CA ASN A 44 0.29 2.68 9.05
C ASN A 44 1.40 2.30 10.04
N LEU A 45 2.63 2.70 9.83
CA LEU A 45 3.61 2.81 10.90
C LEU A 45 3.33 4.10 11.68
N ASP A 46 3.09 3.98 12.97
CA ASP A 46 2.81 5.10 13.86
C ASP A 46 3.39 4.76 15.23
N VAL A 47 4.58 5.26 15.50
CA VAL A 47 5.25 5.08 16.80
C VAL A 47 5.09 6.34 17.63
N ASP A 48 4.83 6.16 18.92
CA ASP A 48 4.68 7.24 19.88
C ASP A 48 5.42 6.92 21.18
N ILE A 49 5.87 7.95 21.86
CA ILE A 49 6.33 7.87 23.25
C ILE A 49 5.18 8.33 24.12
N ILE A 50 4.74 7.47 25.03
CA ILE A 50 3.62 7.76 25.94
C ILE A 50 4.08 7.72 27.39
N GLY A 51 3.47 8.57 28.21
CA GLY A 51 3.67 8.53 29.66
C GLY A 51 2.99 7.33 30.33
N GLU A 52 3.24 7.12 31.62
CA GLU A 52 2.55 6.10 32.41
C GLU A 52 1.03 6.31 32.44
N ASP A 53 0.56 7.55 32.24
CA ASP A 53 -0.86 7.91 32.11
C ASP A 53 -1.46 7.61 30.71
N GLY A 54 -0.68 7.03 29.80
CA GLY A 54 -1.08 6.68 28.45
C GLY A 54 -1.17 7.87 27.47
N LYS A 55 -0.83 9.08 27.91
CA LYS A 55 -0.85 10.26 27.04
C LYS A 55 0.46 10.40 26.27
N SER A 56 0.37 10.92 25.03
CA SER A 56 1.55 11.19 24.22
C SER A 56 2.49 12.21 24.90
N LEU A 57 3.76 11.89 24.87
CA LEU A 57 4.86 12.76 25.26
C LEU A 57 5.52 13.40 24.04
N ASP A 58 5.01 13.18 22.84
CA ASP A 58 5.53 13.79 21.62
C ASP A 58 5.50 15.31 21.74
N GLY A 59 6.63 15.95 21.44
CA GLY A 59 6.83 17.39 21.61
C GLY A 59 6.93 17.87 23.06
N LYS A 60 6.97 16.98 24.06
CA LYS A 60 7.13 17.34 25.48
C LYS A 60 8.52 16.95 25.98
N SER A 61 9.03 17.72 26.94
CA SER A 61 10.29 17.39 27.60
C SER A 61 10.10 16.30 28.64
N LEU A 62 11.01 15.34 28.67
CA LEU A 62 11.18 14.45 29.82
C LEU A 62 11.89 15.21 30.94
N SER A 63 11.28 15.26 32.10
CA SER A 63 11.84 15.93 33.26
C SER A 63 12.28 14.92 34.29
N PHE A 64 13.42 15.16 34.94
CA PHE A 64 13.80 14.42 36.12
C PHE A 64 12.81 14.73 37.26
N VAL A 65 12.42 13.69 37.98
CA VAL A 65 11.46 13.82 39.08
C VAL A 65 12.11 13.38 40.39
N LYS A 66 11.70 14.00 41.46
CA LYS A 66 12.12 13.60 42.80
C LYS A 66 11.38 12.34 43.32
N ALA A 67 10.39 11.83 42.57
CA ALA A 67 9.64 10.62 42.93
C ALA A 67 10.54 9.40 42.95
N GLY A 68 10.42 8.60 43.97
CA GLY A 68 11.19 7.36 44.18
C GLY A 68 12.55 7.54 44.86
N LEU A 69 12.91 8.77 45.24
CA LEU A 69 14.00 8.97 46.17
C LEU A 69 13.45 8.71 47.60
N THR A 70 13.88 7.61 48.19
CA THR A 70 13.82 7.50 49.63
C THR A 70 15.02 8.27 50.18
N THR A 71 14.77 9.20 51.10
CA THR A 71 15.85 9.71 51.95
C THR A 71 16.46 8.51 52.70
N ASP A 72 17.68 8.60 53.17
CA ASP A 72 18.29 7.58 54.04
C ASP A 72 17.40 7.19 55.23
N ALA A 73 16.33 7.95 55.52
CA ALA A 73 15.32 7.70 56.51
C ALA A 73 14.03 7.05 55.97
N GLY A 74 13.94 6.69 54.66
CA GLY A 74 12.78 6.00 54.09
C GLY A 74 11.55 6.88 53.81
N ALA A 75 11.65 8.19 53.86
CA ALA A 75 10.54 9.11 53.53
C ALA A 75 10.44 9.33 52.01
N GLU A 76 9.25 9.15 51.46
CA GLU A 76 8.93 9.44 50.06
C GLU A 76 8.96 10.97 49.85
N ILE A 77 9.67 11.43 48.82
CA ILE A 77 9.69 12.85 48.45
C ILE A 77 8.48 13.11 47.56
N ASP A 78 7.68 14.13 47.86
CA ASP A 78 6.47 14.50 47.13
C ASP A 78 6.78 14.70 45.61
N PRO A 79 6.20 13.90 44.72
CA PRO A 79 6.42 13.99 43.29
C PRO A 79 5.89 15.29 42.67
N ASN A 80 5.05 16.04 43.40
CA ASN A 80 4.48 17.31 42.97
C ASN A 80 5.23 18.54 43.52
N ALA A 81 6.32 18.32 44.25
CA ALA A 81 7.12 19.45 44.76
C ALA A 81 7.76 20.22 43.59
N THR A 82 7.34 21.46 43.40
CA THR A 82 7.82 22.38 42.34
C THR A 82 9.22 22.96 42.59
N THR A 83 10.00 22.40 43.50
CA THR A 83 11.36 22.86 43.82
C THR A 83 12.36 22.38 42.76
N GLU A 84 13.26 23.24 42.37
CA GLU A 84 14.41 22.92 41.50
C GLU A 84 15.11 21.65 41.98
N ILE A 85 15.47 20.78 41.05
CA ILE A 85 16.28 19.61 41.33
C ILE A 85 17.74 20.06 41.33
N LEU A 86 18.34 20.11 42.51
CA LEU A 86 19.76 20.41 42.64
C LEU A 86 20.56 19.13 42.55
N TRP A 87 21.50 19.11 41.59
CA TRP A 87 22.41 17.99 41.44
C TRP A 87 23.61 18.16 42.37
N GLU A 88 23.82 17.16 43.20
CA GLU A 88 24.94 17.10 44.14
C GLU A 88 25.78 15.85 43.87
N PRO A 89 27.10 15.86 44.14
CA PRO A 89 27.96 14.71 43.98
C PRO A 89 27.37 13.45 44.65
N GLY A 90 27.16 12.38 43.89
CA GLY A 90 26.57 11.14 44.33
C GLY A 90 25.06 11.05 44.26
N CYS A 91 24.36 12.14 43.88
CA CYS A 91 22.90 12.07 43.71
C CYS A 91 22.49 11.24 42.51
N ARG A 92 21.25 10.73 42.56
CA ARG A 92 20.65 9.90 41.51
C ARG A 92 19.20 10.34 41.35
N TYR A 93 18.81 10.62 40.07
CA TYR A 93 17.44 11.01 39.74
C TYR A 93 16.91 10.20 38.59
N LEU A 94 15.60 9.96 38.57
CA LEU A 94 14.89 9.29 37.48
C LEU A 94 14.05 10.33 36.73
N THR A 95 13.89 10.13 35.42
CA THR A 95 12.85 10.84 34.68
C THR A 95 11.47 10.29 35.04
N GLN A 96 10.42 11.00 34.65
CA GLN A 96 9.10 10.37 34.55
C GLN A 96 9.17 9.10 33.68
N GLY A 97 8.34 8.11 33.98
CA GLY A 97 8.28 6.88 33.23
C GLY A 97 7.65 7.08 31.86
N PHE A 98 8.18 6.38 30.89
CA PHE A 98 7.64 6.39 29.54
C PHE A 98 7.60 4.98 28.94
N LYS A 99 6.75 4.81 27.95
CA LYS A 99 6.60 3.59 27.14
C LYS A 99 6.68 3.94 25.67
N ILE A 100 7.06 2.94 24.87
CA ILE A 100 6.98 3.04 23.42
C ILE A 100 5.67 2.40 22.96
N ALA A 101 4.88 3.11 22.16
CA ALA A 101 3.60 2.66 21.65
C ALA A 101 3.61 2.58 20.14
N ASN A 102 3.16 1.45 19.60
CA ASN A 102 2.83 1.29 18.18
C ASN A 102 1.35 1.61 18.00
N LYS A 103 1.02 2.77 17.46
CA LYS A 103 -0.35 3.18 17.11
C LYS A 103 -0.74 2.76 15.71
N GLY A 104 0.23 2.33 14.91
CA GLY A 104 0.06 1.82 13.57
C GLY A 104 -0.63 0.45 13.49
N ASN A 105 -0.90 -0.02 12.30
CA ASN A 105 -1.47 -1.35 12.02
C ASN A 105 -0.44 -2.36 11.49
N LEU A 106 0.83 -1.98 11.42
CA LEU A 106 1.95 -2.85 11.09
C LEU A 106 2.77 -3.10 12.36
N ALA A 107 3.34 -4.29 12.51
CA ALA A 107 4.34 -4.55 13.52
C ALA A 107 5.62 -3.75 13.18
N LEU A 108 6.30 -3.26 14.20
CA LEU A 108 7.50 -2.44 14.02
C LEU A 108 8.63 -2.89 14.94
N LYS A 109 9.83 -2.67 14.51
CA LYS A 109 11.00 -2.59 15.38
C LYS A 109 11.34 -1.11 15.58
N TRP A 110 11.80 -0.79 16.74
CA TRP A 110 12.13 0.57 17.10
C TRP A 110 13.52 0.65 17.73
N LYS A 111 14.13 1.81 17.54
CA LYS A 111 15.40 2.19 18.12
C LYS A 111 15.24 3.56 18.74
N ALA A 112 15.49 3.67 20.02
CA ALA A 112 15.53 4.94 20.72
C ALA A 112 16.98 5.40 20.90
N VAL A 113 17.25 6.61 20.48
CA VAL A 113 18.54 7.28 20.63
C VAL A 113 18.36 8.43 21.60
N VAL A 114 19.20 8.49 22.62
CA VAL A 114 19.19 9.56 23.60
C VAL A 114 20.24 10.60 23.23
N ASN A 115 19.77 11.80 22.99
CA ASN A 115 20.65 12.96 22.90
C ASN A 115 20.83 13.51 24.33
N LYS A 116 22.06 13.47 24.80
CA LYS A 116 22.41 13.87 26.17
C LYS A 116 22.35 15.38 26.41
N GLY A 117 21.99 16.15 25.39
CA GLY A 117 21.89 17.61 25.47
C GLY A 117 23.23 18.33 25.30
N THR A 118 23.21 19.60 25.61
CA THR A 118 24.41 20.46 25.58
C THR A 118 24.54 21.21 26.91
N THR A 119 25.74 21.30 27.37
CA THR A 119 26.07 22.09 28.56
C THR A 119 26.58 23.46 28.17
N ALA A 120 26.28 24.48 28.99
CA ALA A 120 27.01 25.75 28.92
C ALA A 120 28.34 25.53 29.64
N ALA A 121 29.43 25.43 28.89
CA ALA A 121 30.79 25.38 29.46
C ALA A 121 31.10 26.68 30.22
N ASN A 122 31.71 26.58 31.40
CA ASN A 122 32.23 27.73 32.12
C ASN A 122 33.62 28.12 31.60
N GLU A 123 34.21 29.20 32.18
CA GLU A 123 35.55 29.68 31.80
C GLU A 123 36.66 28.62 31.95
N GLY A 124 36.43 27.53 32.74
CA GLY A 124 37.33 26.40 32.91
C GLY A 124 37.11 25.25 31.95
N ASN A 125 36.15 25.35 31.02
CA ASN A 125 35.79 24.34 30.04
C ASN A 125 35.28 23.03 30.65
N PHE A 126 34.63 23.09 31.83
CA PHE A 126 34.00 21.96 32.50
C PHE A 126 32.61 21.69 31.91
N ASP A 127 32.27 20.40 31.72
CA ASP A 127 30.99 19.93 31.15
C ASP A 127 30.30 18.98 32.15
N LEU A 128 29.01 19.20 32.44
CA LEU A 128 28.25 18.31 33.33
C LEU A 128 28.20 16.89 32.80
N LEU A 129 28.35 16.67 31.50
CA LEU A 129 28.40 15.34 30.88
C LEU A 129 29.69 14.56 31.25
N ASP A 130 30.72 15.22 31.76
CA ASP A 130 31.91 14.56 32.28
C ASP A 130 31.67 13.89 33.63
N VAL A 131 30.69 14.38 34.38
CA VAL A 131 30.39 13.97 35.76
C VAL A 131 29.00 13.41 35.96
N ILE A 132 28.13 13.41 34.96
CA ILE A 132 26.80 12.80 35.01
C ILE A 132 26.75 11.65 33.99
N ASP A 133 26.54 10.44 34.46
CA ASP A 133 26.29 9.27 33.63
C ASP A 133 24.78 9.02 33.58
N PHE A 134 24.29 8.66 32.38
CA PHE A 134 22.89 8.32 32.15
C PHE A 134 22.72 6.82 31.92
N TYR A 135 21.69 6.24 32.50
CA TYR A 135 21.37 4.81 32.40
C TYR A 135 19.89 4.62 32.05
N LEU A 136 19.62 3.59 31.25
CA LEU A 136 18.27 3.10 31.04
C LEU A 136 17.94 2.10 32.14
N VAL A 137 16.80 2.29 32.80
CA VAL A 137 16.27 1.37 33.79
C VAL A 137 14.79 1.11 33.57
N THR A 138 14.32 -0.07 33.95
CA THR A 138 12.91 -0.48 33.88
C THR A 138 12.26 -0.52 35.28
N SER A 139 13.01 -0.16 36.30
CA SER A 139 12.56 -0.11 37.68
C SER A 139 12.69 1.30 38.28
N LYS A 140 11.76 1.67 39.16
CA LYS A 140 11.87 2.90 39.98
C LYS A 140 12.88 2.78 41.11
N ASP A 141 13.47 1.60 41.31
CA ASP A 141 14.51 1.41 42.30
C ASP A 141 15.80 2.13 41.87
N VAL A 142 16.15 3.18 42.60
CA VAL A 142 17.37 3.97 42.34
C VAL A 142 18.65 3.16 42.60
N GLY A 143 18.57 2.01 43.26
CA GLY A 143 19.66 1.05 43.45
C GLY A 143 19.95 0.21 42.21
N ASP A 144 18.98 0.07 41.28
CA ASP A 144 19.16 -0.62 40.04
C ASP A 144 20.23 0.12 39.19
N MET A 145 21.30 -0.59 38.82
CA MET A 145 22.39 0.02 38.05
C MET A 145 22.01 0.35 36.59
N GLY A 146 21.06 -0.39 36.02
CA GLY A 146 20.63 -0.21 34.64
C GLY A 146 21.75 -0.43 33.63
N THR A 147 21.43 -0.15 32.37
CA THR A 147 22.38 -0.17 31.24
C THR A 147 22.81 1.24 30.91
N LEU A 148 24.10 1.47 30.73
CA LEU A 148 24.62 2.79 30.31
C LEU A 148 23.91 3.23 29.03
N LEU A 149 23.35 4.43 29.05
CA LEU A 149 22.45 4.91 28.03
C LEU A 149 23.21 5.45 26.82
N ASP A 150 23.04 4.78 25.69
CA ASP A 150 23.48 5.26 24.39
C ASP A 150 22.33 5.09 23.38
N GLU A 151 21.95 3.88 23.11
CA GLU A 151 20.78 3.53 22.33
C GLU A 151 20.12 2.26 22.91
N PHE A 152 18.82 2.12 22.67
CA PHE A 152 18.10 0.91 23.03
C PHE A 152 17.02 0.59 21.98
N THR A 153 16.71 -0.68 21.85
CA THR A 153 15.89 -1.20 20.76
C THR A 153 14.82 -2.13 21.28
N GLY A 154 13.79 -2.34 20.48
CA GLY A 154 12.74 -3.30 20.78
C GLY A 154 11.83 -3.51 19.59
N THR A 155 10.84 -4.37 19.79
CA THR A 155 9.83 -4.70 18.77
C THR A 155 8.45 -4.56 19.36
N LEU A 156 7.48 -4.15 18.55
CA LEU A 156 6.09 -4.02 18.96
C LEU A 156 5.18 -4.53 17.86
N GLU A 157 4.25 -5.41 18.23
CA GLU A 157 3.14 -5.77 17.37
C GLU A 157 2.23 -4.56 17.10
N ALA A 158 1.43 -4.67 16.03
CA ALA A 158 0.44 -3.64 15.69
C ALA A 158 -0.49 -3.32 16.87
N LYS A 159 -0.71 -2.04 17.13
CA LYS A 159 -1.59 -1.55 18.22
C LYS A 159 -1.15 -1.94 19.64
N LYS A 160 0.12 -2.30 19.83
CA LYS A 160 0.67 -2.66 21.16
C LYS A 160 1.56 -1.55 21.71
N THR A 161 1.74 -1.63 23.02
CA THR A 161 2.64 -0.77 23.79
C THR A 161 3.67 -1.66 24.50
N SER A 162 4.88 -1.16 24.71
CA SER A 162 5.91 -1.90 25.44
C SER A 162 5.40 -2.36 26.81
N GLU A 163 5.73 -3.58 27.18
CA GLU A 163 5.38 -4.10 28.51
C GLU A 163 6.11 -3.32 29.59
N ASP A 164 7.40 -3.08 29.38
CA ASP A 164 8.24 -2.33 30.28
C ASP A 164 7.92 -0.83 30.27
N VAL A 165 8.01 -0.22 31.45
CA VAL A 165 8.11 1.22 31.64
C VAL A 165 9.59 1.56 31.72
N TYR A 166 10.02 2.47 30.88
CA TYR A 166 11.41 2.93 30.82
C TYR A 166 11.59 4.22 31.59
N TYR A 167 12.72 4.35 32.25
CA TYR A 167 13.16 5.57 32.94
C TYR A 167 14.60 5.86 32.54
N ILE A 168 14.95 7.12 32.43
CA ILE A 168 16.35 7.56 32.34
C ILE A 168 16.79 7.88 33.77
N LYS A 169 17.83 7.23 34.22
CA LYS A 169 18.48 7.52 35.50
C LYS A 169 19.75 8.30 35.27
N GLY A 170 19.82 9.51 35.79
CA GLY A 170 21.05 10.28 35.88
C GLY A 170 21.76 10.06 37.20
N VAL A 171 23.06 9.85 37.15
CA VAL A 171 23.91 9.61 38.35
C VAL A 171 25.07 10.60 38.27
N MET A 172 25.18 11.49 39.26
CA MET A 172 26.32 12.37 39.39
C MET A 172 27.46 11.68 40.14
N LYS A 173 28.65 11.69 39.55
CA LYS A 173 29.83 11.07 40.13
C LYS A 173 30.22 11.76 41.43
N THR A 174 30.63 10.99 42.43
CA THR A 174 31.11 11.52 43.70
C THR A 174 32.40 12.33 43.58
N SER A 175 33.10 12.20 42.47
CA SER A 175 34.31 12.95 42.14
C SER A 175 34.03 14.35 41.58
N ALA A 176 32.76 14.72 41.34
CA ALA A 176 32.41 16.04 40.85
C ALA A 176 32.80 17.09 41.90
N GLY A 177 33.69 18.00 41.55
CA GLY A 177 34.17 19.08 42.42
C GLY A 177 33.38 20.37 42.26
N ASN A 178 33.80 21.42 42.93
CA ASN A 178 33.15 22.73 42.88
C ASN A 178 33.19 23.39 41.47
N ASP A 179 34.05 22.90 40.60
CA ASP A 179 34.21 23.40 39.22
C ASP A 179 32.95 23.22 38.35
N TYR A 180 32.05 22.31 38.73
CA TYR A 180 30.78 22.07 38.07
C TYR A 180 29.61 22.83 38.67
N GLN A 181 29.87 23.64 39.71
CA GLN A 181 28.84 24.39 40.40
C GLN A 181 28.27 25.50 39.49
N GLY A 182 26.95 25.59 39.43
CA GLY A 182 26.25 26.61 38.62
C GLY A 182 26.16 26.29 37.12
N LEU A 183 26.68 25.15 36.67
CA LEU A 183 26.49 24.69 35.31
C LEU A 183 25.07 24.15 35.09
N THR A 184 24.55 24.27 33.87
CA THR A 184 23.25 23.75 33.45
C THR A 184 23.44 22.75 32.30
N LEU A 185 22.59 21.76 32.26
CA LEU A 185 22.48 20.78 31.16
C LEU A 185 21.07 20.83 30.63
N ASP A 186 20.92 21.27 29.38
CA ASP A 186 19.64 21.42 28.71
C ASP A 186 19.59 20.58 27.45
N GLY A 187 18.37 20.26 27.00
CA GLY A 187 18.11 19.65 25.71
C GLY A 187 18.31 18.13 25.68
N ILE A 188 18.15 17.43 26.81
CA ILE A 188 18.10 15.96 26.81
C ILE A 188 16.82 15.54 26.07
N THR A 189 16.97 14.85 24.96
CA THR A 189 15.85 14.38 24.15
C THR A 189 15.98 12.90 23.82
N ILE A 190 14.83 12.24 23.66
CA ILE A 190 14.77 10.87 23.14
C ILE A 190 14.15 10.96 21.76
N THR A 191 14.84 10.41 20.77
CA THR A 191 14.30 10.22 19.43
C THR A 191 14.06 8.74 19.20
N VAL A 192 12.81 8.36 18.91
CA VAL A 192 12.48 6.98 18.55
C VAL A 192 12.35 6.86 17.07
N TYR A 193 13.18 6.02 16.49
CA TYR A 193 13.09 5.60 15.09
C TYR A 193 12.33 4.29 15.03
N ALA A 194 11.39 4.19 14.12
CA ALA A 194 10.66 2.93 13.89
C ALA A 194 10.75 2.57 12.41
N THR A 195 10.92 1.28 12.16
CA THR A 195 10.82 0.69 10.83
C THR A 195 9.88 -0.50 10.89
N GLN A 196 9.33 -0.87 9.75
CA GLN A 196 8.50 -2.06 9.68
C GLN A 196 9.31 -3.29 10.12
N TYR A 197 8.73 -4.13 10.97
CA TYR A 197 9.37 -5.36 11.44
C TYR A 197 9.27 -6.44 10.37
N THR A 198 9.91 -6.20 9.23
CA THR A 198 10.01 -7.13 8.10
C THR A 198 11.47 -7.48 7.86
N TYR A 199 11.71 -8.54 7.11
CA TYR A 199 13.05 -8.82 6.61
C TYR A 199 13.39 -7.85 5.47
N GLU A 200 14.23 -6.87 5.79
CA GLU A 200 14.79 -5.90 4.84
C GLU A 200 16.30 -5.82 5.07
N LYS A 201 17.08 -5.97 4.00
CA LYS A 201 18.55 -5.93 4.08
C LYS A 201 19.11 -4.56 4.48
N ASP A 202 18.31 -3.53 4.33
CA ASP A 202 18.64 -2.13 4.62
C ASP A 202 18.01 -1.61 5.92
N SER A 203 17.26 -2.43 6.64
CA SER A 203 16.78 -2.12 7.97
C SER A 203 17.85 -2.43 9.03
N PHE A 204 17.76 -1.77 10.23
CA PHE A 204 18.83 -1.86 11.21
C PHE A 204 18.96 -3.17 11.86
N ASP A 205 18.94 -4.31 11.44
CA ASP A 205 19.31 -5.63 11.96
C ASP A 205 18.88 -6.76 11.06
N ASP A 206 18.36 -6.50 9.86
CA ASP A 206 17.82 -7.51 8.94
C ASP A 206 16.86 -8.49 9.63
N GLN A 207 16.00 -7.98 10.52
CA GLN A 207 15.08 -8.81 11.28
C GLN A 207 13.69 -8.83 10.67
N TYR A 208 12.97 -9.89 10.96
CA TYR A 208 11.60 -10.10 10.50
C TYR A 208 10.55 -9.36 11.31
N ASP A 209 9.51 -8.93 10.61
CA ASP A 209 8.19 -8.81 11.20
C ASP A 209 7.54 -10.20 11.32
N ALA A 210 7.30 -10.66 12.52
CA ALA A 210 6.63 -11.94 12.75
C ALA A 210 5.22 -12.03 12.13
N ASN A 211 4.62 -10.87 11.80
CA ASN A 211 3.30 -10.77 11.17
C ASN A 211 3.35 -10.47 9.67
N ALA A 212 4.48 -10.00 9.13
CA ALA A 212 4.61 -9.67 7.71
C ALA A 212 5.24 -10.78 6.89
N ALA A 213 6.28 -11.45 7.41
CA ALA A 213 6.88 -12.58 6.73
C ALA A 213 7.14 -13.73 7.70
N TYR A 214 6.83 -14.94 7.29
CA TYR A 214 7.13 -16.12 8.07
C TYR A 214 8.63 -16.42 8.06
N LYS A 215 9.21 -16.64 9.23
CA LYS A 215 10.65 -16.92 9.37
C LYS A 215 10.89 -18.42 9.36
N GLY A 216 11.61 -18.88 8.35
CA GLY A 216 11.86 -20.29 8.11
C GLY A 216 10.99 -20.86 6.98
N SER A 217 11.15 -22.14 6.73
CA SER A 217 10.38 -22.89 5.73
C SER A 217 8.95 -23.10 6.17
N GLN A 218 7.99 -22.78 5.29
CA GLN A 218 6.58 -23.12 5.46
C GLN A 218 6.29 -24.40 4.70
N GLU A 219 5.96 -25.49 5.40
CA GLU A 219 5.75 -26.80 4.82
C GLU A 219 4.28 -27.23 4.94
N PHE A 220 3.68 -27.63 3.80
CA PHE A 220 2.30 -28.08 3.67
C PHE A 220 2.27 -29.47 3.06
N THR A 221 1.65 -30.42 3.75
CA THR A 221 1.62 -31.84 3.35
C THR A 221 0.22 -32.34 3.05
N SER A 222 -0.82 -31.56 3.32
CA SER A 222 -2.21 -31.85 3.02
C SER A 222 -3.11 -30.64 3.23
N GLY A 223 -4.30 -30.61 2.62
CA GLY A 223 -5.35 -29.62 2.84
C GLY A 223 -5.17 -28.33 2.06
N THR A 224 -6.07 -27.36 2.31
CA THR A 224 -6.13 -26.09 1.59
C THR A 224 -5.60 -24.96 2.44
N HIS A 225 -4.66 -24.18 1.90
CA HIS A 225 -3.97 -23.10 2.59
C HIS A 225 -3.98 -21.81 1.76
N VAL A 226 -4.10 -20.65 2.45
CA VAL A 226 -4.01 -19.33 1.82
C VAL A 226 -2.92 -18.52 2.51
N LEU A 227 -1.96 -18.03 1.73
CA LEU A 227 -0.80 -17.28 2.19
C LEU A 227 -0.84 -15.85 1.65
N ASN A 228 -0.58 -14.88 2.51
CA ASN A 228 -0.53 -13.46 2.14
C ASN A 228 0.55 -12.64 2.89
N LYS A 229 1.33 -13.31 3.76
CA LYS A 229 2.31 -12.63 4.63
C LYS A 229 3.75 -12.76 4.17
N GLY A 230 4.00 -13.63 3.21
CA GLY A 230 5.35 -13.94 2.78
C GLY A 230 6.05 -15.02 3.61
N GLY A 231 7.30 -15.27 3.31
CA GLY A 231 8.16 -16.24 3.98
C GLY A 231 9.61 -16.10 3.54
N VAL A 232 10.53 -16.33 4.45
CA VAL A 232 11.98 -16.30 4.17
C VAL A 232 12.62 -17.58 4.65
N ALA A 233 13.21 -18.33 3.73
CA ALA A 233 13.98 -19.53 4.05
C ALA A 233 15.25 -19.15 4.81
N LEU A 234 15.59 -19.95 5.82
CA LEU A 234 16.85 -19.80 6.53
C LEU A 234 17.87 -20.83 6.03
N ALA A 235 19.12 -20.43 5.90
CA ALA A 235 20.21 -21.34 5.52
C ALA A 235 20.41 -22.49 6.54
N THR A 236 19.92 -22.32 7.76
CA THR A 236 19.92 -23.33 8.83
C THR A 236 18.75 -24.31 8.75
N ASP A 237 17.76 -24.05 7.88
CA ASP A 237 16.63 -24.95 7.70
C ASP A 237 17.11 -26.26 7.05
N ALA A 238 16.51 -27.38 7.45
CA ALA A 238 16.82 -28.68 6.84
C ALA A 238 16.51 -28.68 5.32
N ARG A 239 15.59 -27.81 4.91
CA ARG A 239 15.28 -27.52 3.52
C ARG A 239 15.08 -26.01 3.39
N PRO A 240 16.02 -25.28 2.81
CA PRO A 240 15.93 -23.82 2.66
C PRO A 240 14.95 -23.46 1.54
N VAL A 241 13.67 -23.48 1.86
CA VAL A 241 12.55 -23.19 0.98
C VAL A 241 11.58 -22.25 1.70
N ALA A 242 11.14 -21.16 1.09
CA ALA A 242 10.18 -20.29 1.75
C ALA A 242 8.79 -20.94 1.82
N VAL A 243 8.32 -21.59 0.74
CA VAL A 243 7.07 -22.35 0.69
C VAL A 243 7.31 -23.71 0.05
N TYR A 244 7.04 -24.80 0.77
CA TYR A 244 7.09 -26.17 0.29
C TYR A 244 5.71 -26.81 0.40
N ALA A 245 5.15 -27.23 -0.73
CA ALA A 245 3.89 -27.96 -0.82
C ALA A 245 4.13 -29.35 -1.38
N THR A 246 3.63 -30.40 -0.74
CA THR A 246 3.79 -31.78 -1.18
C THR A 246 2.54 -32.61 -0.94
N GLY A 247 2.30 -33.57 -1.84
CA GLY A 247 1.15 -34.47 -1.76
C GLY A 247 -0.04 -33.99 -2.60
N SER A 248 -0.74 -34.94 -3.21
CA SER A 248 -1.83 -34.67 -4.18
C SER A 248 -3.11 -34.06 -3.59
N ASP A 249 -3.23 -34.07 -2.28
CA ASP A 249 -4.32 -33.44 -1.52
C ASP A 249 -3.93 -32.10 -0.88
N THR A 250 -2.80 -31.53 -1.30
CA THR A 250 -2.30 -30.23 -0.84
C THR A 250 -2.60 -29.16 -1.88
N ASP A 251 -3.35 -28.13 -1.47
CA ASP A 251 -3.67 -26.95 -2.26
C ASP A 251 -3.18 -25.68 -1.54
N VAL A 252 -2.26 -24.94 -2.14
CA VAL A 252 -1.74 -23.67 -1.59
C VAL A 252 -2.07 -22.54 -2.53
N THR A 253 -2.74 -21.50 -2.03
CA THR A 253 -2.98 -20.25 -2.77
C THR A 253 -2.20 -19.12 -2.13
N ILE A 254 -1.33 -18.45 -2.91
CA ILE A 254 -0.56 -17.28 -2.48
C ILE A 254 -1.23 -16.04 -3.06
N THR A 255 -1.66 -15.12 -2.20
CA THR A 255 -2.43 -13.91 -2.58
C THR A 255 -1.68 -12.61 -2.32
N GLY A 256 -0.42 -12.68 -1.93
CA GLY A 256 0.46 -11.54 -1.65
C GLY A 256 1.60 -11.96 -0.72
N GLY A 257 2.43 -11.00 -0.34
CA GLY A 257 3.59 -11.19 0.53
C GLY A 257 4.92 -11.25 -0.22
N TYR A 258 6.02 -11.25 0.54
CA TYR A 258 7.38 -11.36 0.04
C TYR A 258 7.96 -12.73 0.39
N TYR A 259 8.42 -13.47 -0.61
CA TYR A 259 8.93 -14.83 -0.46
C TYR A 259 10.37 -14.90 -0.97
N ASP A 260 11.28 -15.19 -0.06
CA ASP A 260 12.72 -15.31 -0.35
C ASP A 260 13.20 -16.73 -0.04
N GLY A 261 13.66 -17.41 -1.06
CA GLY A 261 14.27 -18.74 -0.93
C GLY A 261 15.63 -18.74 -0.23
N GLY A 262 16.10 -17.57 0.22
CA GLY A 262 17.34 -17.42 0.96
C GLY A 262 18.59 -17.52 0.10
N SER A 263 19.74 -17.57 0.77
CA SER A 263 21.07 -17.71 0.16
C SER A 263 21.99 -18.54 1.04
N GLY A 264 22.93 -19.27 0.44
CA GLY A 264 23.94 -20.02 1.18
C GLY A 264 23.57 -21.47 1.54
N GLY A 265 22.38 -21.93 1.17
CA GLY A 265 21.98 -23.32 1.22
C GLY A 265 22.51 -24.15 0.04
N GLU A 266 22.27 -25.45 0.06
CA GLU A 266 22.58 -26.31 -1.08
C GLU A 266 21.65 -26.03 -2.27
N TYR A 267 20.36 -25.77 -1.98
CA TYR A 267 19.34 -25.32 -2.92
C TYR A 267 18.53 -24.25 -2.23
N ASN A 268 18.37 -23.09 -2.85
CA ASN A 268 17.56 -22.01 -2.34
C ASN A 268 16.31 -21.88 -3.24
N ILE A 269 15.12 -21.94 -2.67
CA ILE A 269 13.87 -22.02 -3.43
C ILE A 269 12.81 -21.13 -2.75
N ALA A 270 12.19 -20.24 -3.51
CA ALA A 270 11.10 -19.45 -2.94
C ALA A 270 9.79 -20.28 -2.85
N VAL A 271 9.39 -20.96 -3.93
CA VAL A 271 8.20 -21.82 -3.92
C VAL A 271 8.51 -23.18 -4.57
N TRP A 272 8.25 -24.25 -3.85
CA TRP A 272 8.43 -25.62 -4.35
C TRP A 272 7.14 -26.43 -4.23
N ALA A 273 6.64 -26.91 -5.38
CA ALA A 273 5.52 -27.86 -5.45
C ALA A 273 6.06 -29.27 -5.79
N ASN A 274 5.69 -30.25 -4.98
CA ASN A 274 6.15 -31.64 -5.10
C ASN A 274 5.01 -32.63 -5.06
N GLY A 275 5.20 -33.79 -5.69
CA GLY A 275 4.36 -34.99 -5.48
C GLY A 275 2.85 -34.79 -5.69
N GLY A 276 2.46 -34.02 -6.67
CA GLY A 276 1.06 -33.78 -7.01
C GLY A 276 0.41 -32.59 -6.30
N ALA A 277 1.12 -31.88 -5.43
CA ALA A 277 0.61 -30.66 -4.78
C ALA A 277 0.26 -29.58 -5.81
N ASN A 278 -0.79 -28.81 -5.56
CA ASN A 278 -1.20 -27.68 -6.36
C ASN A 278 -0.84 -26.36 -5.67
N VAL A 279 -0.16 -25.48 -6.38
CA VAL A 279 0.16 -24.13 -5.90
C VAL A 279 -0.36 -23.11 -6.90
N THR A 280 -1.20 -22.17 -6.44
CA THR A 280 -1.69 -21.05 -7.23
C THR A 280 -1.12 -19.76 -6.68
N ILE A 281 -0.40 -19.02 -7.51
CA ILE A 281 0.19 -17.72 -7.16
C ILE A 281 -0.63 -16.63 -7.84
N LYS A 282 -1.35 -15.84 -7.05
CA LYS A 282 -2.18 -14.72 -7.53
C LYS A 282 -1.48 -13.38 -7.44
N ASP A 283 -0.63 -13.21 -6.44
CA ASP A 283 0.16 -12.02 -6.21
C ASP A 283 1.31 -12.31 -5.24
N GLY A 284 2.24 -11.38 -5.09
CA GLY A 284 3.39 -11.47 -4.21
C GLY A 284 4.70 -11.19 -4.93
N THR A 285 5.76 -11.08 -4.16
CA THR A 285 7.13 -10.89 -4.67
C THR A 285 7.97 -12.11 -4.32
N PHE A 286 8.68 -12.66 -5.31
CA PHE A 286 9.39 -13.92 -5.18
C PHE A 286 10.83 -13.76 -5.65
N THR A 287 11.78 -14.18 -4.80
CA THR A 287 13.21 -14.09 -5.10
C THR A 287 14.02 -15.23 -4.49
N VAL A 288 15.22 -15.37 -4.96
CA VAL A 288 16.27 -16.16 -4.33
C VAL A 288 17.59 -15.39 -4.38
N GLY A 289 18.36 -15.46 -3.32
CA GLY A 289 19.69 -14.87 -3.25
C GLY A 289 20.76 -15.72 -3.92
N ALA A 290 21.98 -15.18 -3.96
CA ALA A 290 23.13 -15.85 -4.56
C ALA A 290 23.57 -17.09 -3.78
N ASP A 291 23.70 -18.22 -4.46
CA ASP A 291 24.42 -19.38 -3.93
C ASP A 291 25.93 -19.26 -4.24
N LYS A 292 26.71 -19.11 -3.20
CA LYS A 292 28.17 -19.02 -3.32
C LYS A 292 28.83 -20.34 -3.77
N ASN A 293 28.11 -21.45 -3.72
CA ASN A 293 28.61 -22.78 -3.98
C ASN A 293 28.33 -23.31 -5.39
N GLY A 294 27.67 -22.51 -6.24
CA GLY A 294 27.38 -22.85 -7.64
C GLY A 294 26.36 -23.96 -7.85
N LYS A 295 25.46 -24.20 -6.86
CA LYS A 295 24.36 -25.13 -6.99
C LYS A 295 23.08 -24.40 -7.45
N ALA A 296 22.13 -25.15 -8.01
CA ALA A 296 20.92 -24.59 -8.61
C ALA A 296 19.98 -23.95 -7.57
N ASN A 297 19.68 -22.67 -7.78
CA ASN A 297 18.65 -21.93 -7.06
C ASN A 297 17.43 -21.76 -7.96
N SER A 298 16.23 -21.76 -7.39
CA SER A 298 15.00 -21.61 -8.16
C SER A 298 14.05 -20.68 -7.46
N VAL A 299 13.52 -19.67 -8.16
CA VAL A 299 12.44 -18.86 -7.60
C VAL A 299 11.19 -19.75 -7.49
N ILE A 300 10.83 -20.43 -8.56
CA ILE A 300 9.70 -21.37 -8.63
C ILE A 300 10.23 -22.75 -9.07
N TYR A 301 9.93 -23.78 -8.32
CA TYR A 301 10.38 -25.14 -8.61
C TYR A 301 9.24 -26.15 -8.54
N SER A 302 9.15 -27.02 -9.54
CA SER A 302 8.21 -28.13 -9.57
C SER A 302 8.93 -29.49 -9.69
N THR A 303 8.52 -30.43 -8.82
CA THR A 303 8.97 -31.83 -8.83
C THR A 303 7.76 -32.76 -8.76
N GLY A 304 7.04 -32.89 -9.89
CA GLY A 304 5.78 -33.63 -9.95
C GLY A 304 4.58 -32.92 -9.34
N GLY A 305 4.71 -31.65 -8.96
CA GLY A 305 3.59 -30.79 -8.52
C GLY A 305 3.08 -29.90 -9.66
N ASN A 306 2.02 -29.15 -9.40
CA ASN A 306 1.38 -28.25 -10.35
C ASN A 306 1.43 -26.82 -9.82
N ILE A 307 1.98 -25.91 -10.60
CA ILE A 307 2.07 -24.49 -10.24
C ILE A 307 1.35 -23.66 -11.29
N THR A 308 0.38 -22.86 -10.88
CA THR A 308 -0.30 -21.87 -11.72
C THR A 308 0.07 -20.47 -11.23
N ILE A 309 0.62 -19.64 -12.12
CA ILE A 309 1.00 -18.26 -11.82
C ILE A 309 -0.02 -17.35 -12.52
N GLU A 310 -0.84 -16.65 -11.73
CA GLU A 310 -1.85 -15.70 -12.21
C GLU A 310 -1.42 -14.24 -12.01
N GLY A 311 -0.38 -14.00 -11.19
CA GLY A 311 0.19 -12.69 -10.88
C GLY A 311 1.48 -12.80 -10.10
N GLY A 312 1.99 -11.68 -9.60
CA GLY A 312 3.22 -11.61 -8.82
C GLY A 312 4.43 -11.09 -9.57
N PHE A 313 5.51 -10.85 -8.83
CA PHE A 313 6.77 -10.31 -9.32
C PHE A 313 7.92 -11.27 -9.00
N PHE A 314 8.68 -11.69 -10.01
CA PHE A 314 9.68 -12.75 -9.92
C PHE A 314 11.04 -12.25 -10.38
N TYR A 315 12.04 -12.35 -9.53
CA TYR A 315 13.40 -11.96 -9.88
C TYR A 315 14.43 -12.78 -9.11
N THR A 316 15.67 -12.76 -9.59
CA THR A 316 16.82 -13.28 -8.86
C THR A 316 17.72 -12.11 -8.47
N ASP A 317 18.19 -12.10 -7.23
CA ASP A 317 19.12 -11.09 -6.72
C ASP A 317 20.57 -11.42 -7.11
N TYR A 318 20.77 -11.99 -8.31
CA TYR A 318 22.04 -12.57 -8.69
C TYR A 318 22.59 -12.03 -10.01
N SER A 319 23.84 -11.58 -10.02
CA SER A 319 24.51 -10.97 -11.16
C SER A 319 25.71 -11.75 -11.74
N SER A 320 26.06 -12.96 -11.27
CA SER A 320 27.23 -13.69 -11.79
C SER A 320 27.15 -15.22 -11.64
N ASN A 321 27.65 -15.90 -12.61
CA ASN A 321 28.20 -17.28 -12.74
C ASN A 321 27.64 -18.46 -11.90
N GLY A 322 26.45 -18.42 -11.31
CA GLY A 322 25.80 -19.55 -10.66
C GLY A 322 24.68 -20.14 -11.50
N PHE A 323 24.30 -21.36 -11.20
CA PHE A 323 23.08 -21.95 -11.75
C PHE A 323 21.88 -21.44 -10.94
N TYR A 324 21.05 -20.61 -11.56
CA TYR A 324 19.79 -20.18 -10.99
C TYR A 324 18.69 -20.22 -12.06
N TYR A 325 17.48 -20.45 -11.63
CA TYR A 325 16.31 -20.52 -12.48
C TYR A 325 15.21 -19.66 -11.91
N VAL A 326 14.50 -18.93 -12.74
CA VAL A 326 13.27 -18.25 -12.31
C VAL A 326 12.14 -19.28 -12.27
N LEU A 327 11.93 -20.02 -13.34
CA LEU A 327 11.02 -21.16 -13.38
C LEU A 327 11.82 -22.43 -13.65
N ASN A 328 11.64 -23.47 -12.84
CA ASN A 328 12.41 -24.70 -12.93
C ASN A 328 11.55 -25.94 -12.73
N GLN A 329 11.80 -26.95 -13.53
CA GLN A 329 11.17 -28.25 -13.45
C GLN A 329 12.23 -29.35 -13.32
N GLN A 330 11.95 -30.34 -12.48
CA GLN A 330 12.86 -31.47 -12.29
C GLN A 330 12.96 -32.38 -13.52
N ASN A 331 14.13 -32.68 -13.97
CA ASN A 331 14.37 -33.69 -15.00
C ASN A 331 13.78 -35.05 -14.59
N GLY A 332 12.96 -35.65 -15.45
CA GLY A 332 12.37 -36.97 -15.23
C GLY A 332 11.10 -36.99 -14.36
N ASN A 333 10.81 -35.90 -13.62
CA ASN A 333 9.56 -35.74 -12.89
C ASN A 333 9.16 -34.24 -12.80
N PRO A 334 8.87 -33.59 -13.93
CA PRO A 334 8.78 -32.13 -13.97
C PRO A 334 7.54 -31.56 -13.27
N GLY A 335 6.42 -32.27 -13.25
CA GLY A 335 5.14 -31.65 -12.91
C GLY A 335 4.71 -30.62 -13.96
N THR A 336 3.94 -29.61 -13.57
CA THR A 336 3.51 -28.54 -14.48
C THR A 336 3.77 -27.17 -13.90
N ILE A 337 4.19 -26.22 -14.75
CA ILE A 337 4.20 -24.80 -14.48
C ILE A 337 3.40 -24.11 -15.59
N THR A 338 2.37 -23.34 -15.22
CA THR A 338 1.51 -22.64 -16.17
C THR A 338 1.44 -21.16 -15.78
N VAL A 339 1.82 -20.27 -16.70
CA VAL A 339 1.87 -18.83 -16.45
C VAL A 339 0.71 -18.14 -17.17
N LYS A 340 -0.14 -17.46 -16.39
CA LYS A 340 -1.29 -16.68 -16.84
C LYS A 340 -1.19 -15.21 -16.43
N GLY A 341 -0.11 -14.83 -15.77
CA GLY A 341 0.13 -13.47 -15.28
C GLY A 341 1.49 -13.34 -14.63
N GLY A 342 1.77 -12.17 -14.04
CA GLY A 342 3.01 -11.88 -13.36
C GLY A 342 4.06 -11.25 -14.23
N THR A 343 5.06 -10.65 -13.57
CA THR A 343 6.21 -9.99 -14.19
C THR A 343 7.50 -10.69 -13.80
N PHE A 344 8.33 -11.01 -14.78
CA PHE A 344 9.58 -11.74 -14.63
C PHE A 344 10.74 -10.85 -15.05
N VAL A 345 11.71 -10.65 -14.17
CA VAL A 345 12.87 -9.81 -14.45
C VAL A 345 13.96 -10.63 -15.09
N ASN A 346 14.43 -10.19 -16.27
CA ASN A 346 15.48 -10.82 -17.06
C ASN A 346 15.23 -12.29 -17.43
N TYR A 347 13.96 -12.70 -17.42
CA TYR A 347 13.54 -14.06 -17.76
C TYR A 347 12.26 -14.04 -18.59
N ASP A 348 12.30 -14.61 -19.79
CA ASP A 348 11.13 -14.72 -20.68
C ASP A 348 10.43 -16.09 -20.50
N PRO A 349 9.26 -16.14 -19.84
CA PRO A 349 8.57 -17.41 -19.59
C PRO A 349 8.03 -18.08 -20.87
N SER A 350 8.00 -17.40 -22.00
CA SER A 350 7.57 -17.98 -23.27
C SER A 350 8.66 -18.76 -24.01
N THR A 351 9.91 -18.48 -23.70
CA THR A 351 11.08 -19.15 -24.33
C THR A 351 11.65 -20.27 -23.50
N GLY A 352 11.32 -20.30 -22.20
CA GLY A 352 11.70 -21.36 -21.29
C GLY A 352 13.20 -21.50 -21.11
N ASP A 353 13.81 -20.62 -20.33
CA ASP A 353 15.24 -20.69 -19.98
C ASP A 353 15.51 -21.59 -18.77
N ASP A 354 14.60 -22.49 -18.45
CA ASP A 354 14.79 -23.42 -17.36
C ASP A 354 15.59 -24.66 -17.79
N ASN A 355 15.75 -25.58 -16.85
CA ASN A 355 16.50 -26.80 -17.03
C ASN A 355 15.99 -27.70 -18.17
N LEU A 356 14.68 -27.64 -18.51
CA LEU A 356 14.05 -28.43 -19.56
C LEU A 356 13.78 -27.64 -20.83
N GLY A 357 13.74 -26.32 -20.74
CA GLY A 357 13.25 -25.43 -21.80
C GLY A 357 11.74 -25.54 -22.00
N GLY A 358 11.21 -24.71 -22.86
CA GLY A 358 9.82 -24.75 -23.27
C GLY A 358 9.06 -23.46 -22.99
N ASN A 359 7.79 -23.45 -23.35
CA ASN A 359 6.89 -22.32 -23.16
C ASN A 359 6.00 -22.59 -21.94
N PHE A 360 6.12 -21.76 -20.90
CA PHE A 360 5.29 -21.83 -19.72
C PHE A 360 4.01 -20.99 -19.81
N VAL A 361 3.95 -20.08 -20.79
CA VAL A 361 2.80 -19.18 -20.97
C VAL A 361 1.60 -19.97 -21.50
N ALA A 362 0.47 -19.81 -20.81
CA ALA A 362 -0.77 -20.49 -21.15
C ALA A 362 -1.32 -20.04 -22.50
N ASP A 363 -2.08 -20.91 -23.18
CA ASP A 363 -2.82 -20.55 -24.38
C ASP A 363 -3.76 -19.37 -24.10
N GLY A 364 -3.81 -18.42 -25.04
CA GLY A 364 -4.60 -17.19 -24.89
C GLY A 364 -3.94 -16.10 -24.06
N TYR A 365 -2.67 -16.24 -23.73
CA TYR A 365 -1.84 -15.22 -23.07
C TYR A 365 -0.64 -14.86 -23.94
N SER A 366 -0.06 -13.68 -23.70
CA SER A 366 1.13 -13.19 -24.39
C SER A 366 2.09 -12.52 -23.44
N VAL A 367 3.33 -12.32 -23.90
CA VAL A 367 4.37 -11.64 -23.10
C VAL A 367 4.60 -10.24 -23.65
N ILE A 368 4.58 -9.26 -22.77
CA ILE A 368 5.03 -7.89 -23.05
C ILE A 368 6.44 -7.74 -22.49
N THR A 369 7.35 -7.18 -23.27
CA THR A 369 8.73 -6.90 -22.86
C THR A 369 8.94 -5.40 -22.72
N GLU A 370 9.44 -4.98 -21.57
CA GLU A 370 9.83 -3.60 -21.30
C GLU A 370 11.28 -3.56 -20.83
N THR A 371 12.08 -2.65 -21.38
CA THR A 371 13.46 -2.42 -20.92
C THR A 371 13.46 -1.25 -19.95
N LYS A 372 13.89 -1.47 -18.72
CA LYS A 372 13.97 -0.46 -17.67
C LYS A 372 15.25 0.38 -17.81
N ALA A 373 15.29 1.53 -17.15
CA ALA A 373 16.41 2.47 -17.22
C ALA A 373 17.76 1.89 -16.75
N ASN A 374 17.74 0.89 -15.86
CA ASN A 374 18.92 0.16 -15.39
C ASN A 374 19.39 -0.95 -16.36
N GLY A 375 18.67 -1.16 -17.49
CA GLY A 375 18.96 -2.18 -18.47
C GLY A 375 18.24 -3.50 -18.27
N ASP A 376 17.54 -3.70 -17.15
CA ASP A 376 16.74 -4.90 -16.93
C ASP A 376 15.59 -5.01 -17.93
N LYS A 377 15.31 -6.22 -18.35
CA LYS A 377 14.13 -6.55 -19.15
C LYS A 377 13.05 -7.14 -18.26
N TRP A 378 11.90 -6.52 -18.27
CA TRP A 378 10.72 -7.01 -17.58
C TRP A 378 9.78 -7.68 -18.58
N TYR A 379 9.50 -8.94 -18.32
CA TYR A 379 8.61 -9.77 -19.14
C TYR A 379 7.29 -9.95 -18.38
N THR A 380 6.24 -9.27 -18.82
CA THR A 380 4.93 -9.31 -18.16
C THR A 380 3.97 -10.16 -18.98
N VAL A 381 3.42 -11.20 -18.36
CA VAL A 381 2.43 -12.06 -18.99
C VAL A 381 1.04 -11.45 -18.81
N VAL A 382 0.33 -11.31 -19.90
CA VAL A 382 -0.99 -10.67 -19.94
C VAL A 382 -1.98 -11.53 -20.73
N LYS A 383 -3.26 -11.39 -20.40
CA LYS A 383 -4.34 -12.08 -21.10
C LYS A 383 -4.53 -11.51 -22.50
N GLY A 384 -4.69 -12.38 -23.48
CA GLY A 384 -4.96 -12.01 -24.85
C GLY A 384 -3.75 -11.40 -25.56
N THR A 385 -4.01 -10.37 -26.38
CA THR A 385 -2.96 -9.60 -27.05
C THR A 385 -2.45 -8.51 -26.12
N GLY A 386 -1.16 -8.50 -25.85
CA GLY A 386 -0.49 -7.43 -25.12
C GLY A 386 -0.19 -6.22 -26.01
N VAL A 387 -0.52 -5.02 -25.56
CA VAL A 387 -0.28 -3.74 -26.26
C VAL A 387 0.43 -2.78 -25.32
N VAL A 388 1.56 -2.22 -25.76
CA VAL A 388 2.26 -1.11 -25.08
C VAL A 388 2.23 0.09 -26.03
N PRO A 389 1.28 1.01 -25.88
CA PRO A 389 1.12 2.10 -26.82
C PRO A 389 2.19 3.18 -26.62
N SER A 390 2.83 3.61 -27.69
CA SER A 390 3.72 4.79 -27.71
C SER A 390 3.03 6.04 -28.24
N THR A 391 1.94 5.87 -28.97
CA THR A 391 1.12 6.93 -29.58
C THR A 391 -0.35 6.53 -29.55
N GLN A 392 -1.24 7.51 -29.81
CA GLN A 392 -2.67 7.25 -29.95
C GLN A 392 -2.96 6.26 -31.11
N GLU A 393 -2.23 6.38 -32.23
CA GLU A 393 -2.38 5.48 -33.37
C GLU A 393 -2.00 4.04 -32.97
N SER A 394 -0.85 3.86 -32.29
CA SER A 394 -0.42 2.52 -31.86
C SER A 394 -1.38 1.88 -30.82
N LEU A 395 -2.06 2.69 -30.02
CA LEU A 395 -3.13 2.21 -29.14
C LEU A 395 -4.31 1.67 -29.98
N ASN A 396 -4.82 2.50 -30.89
CA ASN A 396 -5.97 2.16 -31.71
C ASN A 396 -5.69 0.91 -32.55
N ASP A 397 -4.53 0.86 -33.20
CA ASP A 397 -4.11 -0.26 -34.05
C ASP A 397 -3.91 -1.55 -33.21
N GLY A 398 -3.27 -1.45 -32.05
CA GLY A 398 -3.02 -2.58 -31.19
C GLY A 398 -4.31 -3.25 -30.73
N ILE A 399 -5.33 -2.47 -30.41
CA ILE A 399 -6.64 -2.99 -30.01
C ILE A 399 -7.43 -3.49 -31.23
N THR A 400 -7.56 -2.67 -32.27
CA THR A 400 -8.42 -2.94 -33.43
C THR A 400 -7.93 -4.13 -34.24
N ASN A 401 -6.62 -4.25 -34.44
CA ASN A 401 -6.00 -5.31 -35.23
C ASN A 401 -5.68 -6.59 -34.46
N SER A 402 -6.01 -6.63 -33.16
CA SER A 402 -5.84 -7.84 -32.36
C SER A 402 -6.62 -9.02 -32.97
N THR A 403 -5.98 -10.18 -33.02
CA THR A 403 -6.63 -11.45 -33.39
C THR A 403 -7.39 -12.08 -32.22
N ASN A 404 -7.04 -11.70 -31.01
CA ASN A 404 -7.74 -12.15 -29.79
C ASN A 404 -8.85 -11.16 -29.44
N LYS A 405 -9.92 -11.68 -28.86
CA LYS A 405 -10.96 -10.85 -28.28
C LYS A 405 -10.44 -10.10 -27.03
N ASP A 406 -9.72 -10.80 -26.17
CA ASP A 406 -9.05 -10.21 -25.02
C ASP A 406 -7.82 -9.40 -25.46
N VAL A 407 -7.72 -8.17 -24.97
CA VAL A 407 -6.58 -7.27 -25.22
C VAL A 407 -6.18 -6.62 -23.88
N THR A 408 -4.92 -6.72 -23.54
CA THR A 408 -4.38 -6.01 -22.38
C THR A 408 -3.45 -4.89 -22.82
N VAL A 409 -3.81 -3.66 -22.46
CA VAL A 409 -3.03 -2.46 -22.73
C VAL A 409 -2.25 -2.09 -21.47
N VAL A 410 -0.93 -2.26 -21.50
CA VAL A 410 -0.05 -1.78 -20.42
C VAL A 410 0.40 -0.38 -20.78
N MET A 411 -0.10 0.58 -20.01
CA MET A 411 0.13 2.00 -20.23
C MET A 411 1.54 2.40 -19.79
N PRO A 412 2.35 3.04 -20.67
CA PRO A 412 3.65 3.55 -20.24
C PRO A 412 3.53 4.55 -19.09
N ALA A 413 4.51 4.57 -18.20
CA ALA A 413 4.53 5.47 -17.06
C ALA A 413 4.39 6.95 -17.51
N ASN A 414 3.61 7.72 -16.77
CA ASN A 414 3.31 9.13 -17.05
C ASN A 414 2.67 9.41 -18.44
N SER A 415 2.11 8.39 -19.10
CA SER A 415 1.44 8.57 -20.39
C SER A 415 0.04 9.15 -20.22
N SER A 416 -0.41 9.89 -21.23
CA SER A 416 -1.78 10.37 -21.34
C SER A 416 -2.31 10.00 -22.73
N LEU A 417 -3.39 9.24 -22.76
CA LEU A 417 -4.02 8.78 -23.99
C LEU A 417 -5.51 9.12 -23.97
N THR A 418 -6.08 9.26 -25.16
CA THR A 418 -7.50 9.50 -25.33
C THR A 418 -8.20 8.22 -25.79
N LEU A 419 -9.30 7.88 -25.15
CA LEU A 419 -10.13 6.78 -25.63
C LEU A 419 -11.05 7.28 -26.75
N ASP A 420 -10.70 6.90 -27.96
CA ASP A 420 -11.33 7.41 -29.15
C ASP A 420 -12.38 6.43 -29.72
N SER A 421 -13.25 6.95 -30.59
CA SER A 421 -14.36 6.19 -31.16
C SER A 421 -13.97 5.05 -32.10
N GLY A 422 -12.73 5.00 -32.54
CA GLY A 422 -12.20 3.95 -33.41
C GLY A 422 -11.83 2.66 -32.71
N ILE A 423 -11.84 2.66 -31.38
CA ILE A 423 -11.37 1.54 -30.55
C ILE A 423 -12.50 0.53 -30.32
N ALA A 424 -12.20 -0.76 -30.47
CA ALA A 424 -13.06 -1.87 -30.09
C ALA A 424 -14.51 -1.77 -30.61
N HIS A 425 -14.63 -1.42 -31.85
CA HIS A 425 -15.90 -1.28 -32.55
C HIS A 425 -16.74 -2.56 -32.52
N GLU A 426 -18.06 -2.42 -32.63
CA GLU A 426 -18.99 -3.53 -32.66
C GLU A 426 -18.71 -4.56 -33.78
N GLY A 427 -19.26 -5.75 -33.64
CA GLY A 427 -19.11 -6.86 -34.59
C GLY A 427 -17.75 -7.54 -34.49
N ALA A 428 -17.10 -7.77 -35.63
CA ALA A 428 -15.80 -8.47 -35.67
C ALA A 428 -14.65 -7.73 -34.96
N LYS A 429 -14.84 -6.45 -34.65
CA LYS A 429 -13.86 -5.62 -33.93
C LYS A 429 -14.15 -5.46 -32.44
N SER A 430 -15.16 -6.12 -31.92
CA SER A 430 -15.46 -6.14 -30.49
C SER A 430 -14.32 -6.76 -29.71
N ARG A 431 -13.91 -6.13 -28.60
CA ARG A 431 -12.80 -6.55 -27.73
C ARG A 431 -13.18 -6.45 -26.28
N ASP A 432 -12.56 -7.30 -25.48
CA ASP A 432 -12.55 -7.19 -24.02
C ASP A 432 -11.20 -6.57 -23.64
N VAL A 433 -11.19 -5.25 -23.38
CA VAL A 433 -9.96 -4.48 -23.23
C VAL A 433 -9.70 -4.17 -21.76
N THR A 434 -8.51 -4.55 -21.28
CA THR A 434 -8.03 -4.19 -19.95
C THR A 434 -6.88 -3.21 -20.08
N PHE A 435 -7.04 -2.01 -19.52
CA PHE A 435 -5.98 -1.02 -19.38
C PHE A 435 -5.35 -1.17 -18.00
N VAL A 436 -4.02 -1.33 -17.96
CA VAL A 436 -3.26 -1.48 -16.72
C VAL A 436 -2.24 -0.35 -16.61
N GLY A 437 -2.27 0.35 -15.48
CA GLY A 437 -1.33 1.42 -15.13
C GLY A 437 -0.65 1.19 -13.79
N ASP A 438 0.23 2.11 -13.41
CA ASP A 438 0.93 2.19 -12.12
C ASP A 438 0.49 3.37 -11.25
N GLY A 439 -0.57 4.07 -11.65
CA GLY A 439 -1.11 5.26 -11.00
C GLY A 439 -0.67 6.58 -11.64
N SER A 440 0.36 6.58 -12.48
CA SER A 440 0.88 7.79 -13.12
C SER A 440 0.19 8.15 -14.45
N GLN A 441 -0.59 7.23 -15.00
CA GLN A 441 -1.22 7.38 -16.31
C GLN A 441 -2.55 8.13 -16.23
N THR A 442 -2.91 8.74 -17.37
CA THR A 442 -4.22 9.36 -17.55
C THR A 442 -4.88 8.85 -18.82
N VAL A 443 -6.14 8.42 -18.71
CA VAL A 443 -7.00 8.14 -19.86
C VAL A 443 -8.08 9.22 -19.94
N ASP A 444 -8.10 9.92 -21.06
CA ASP A 444 -9.07 10.96 -21.35
C ASP A 444 -10.29 10.37 -22.06
N VAL A 445 -11.47 10.53 -21.48
CA VAL A 445 -12.76 10.05 -22.03
C VAL A 445 -13.66 11.18 -22.53
N ILE A 446 -13.17 12.41 -22.58
CA ILE A 446 -13.94 13.60 -22.99
C ILE A 446 -14.43 13.49 -24.44
N THR A 447 -13.60 12.98 -25.32
CA THR A 447 -13.93 12.86 -26.74
C THR A 447 -15.04 11.86 -27.05
N ASN A 448 -15.43 11.05 -26.06
CA ASN A 448 -16.58 10.16 -26.16
C ASN A 448 -17.90 10.81 -25.72
N ALA A 449 -17.90 12.12 -25.54
CA ALA A 449 -19.07 12.94 -25.26
C ALA A 449 -19.99 13.04 -26.47
N VAL A 450 -20.66 11.97 -26.78
CA VAL A 450 -21.61 11.91 -27.89
C VAL A 450 -23.04 11.92 -27.39
N SER A 451 -23.91 12.51 -28.15
CA SER A 451 -25.33 12.55 -27.84
C SER A 451 -25.89 11.14 -27.63
N ALA A 452 -26.53 10.92 -26.50
CA ALA A 452 -27.18 9.65 -26.20
C ALA A 452 -28.25 9.23 -27.22
N GLU A 453 -28.68 10.15 -28.07
CA GLU A 453 -29.69 9.95 -29.09
C GLU A 453 -29.11 9.79 -30.51
N GLY A 454 -27.81 10.01 -30.68
CA GLY A 454 -27.16 10.15 -31.99
C GLY A 454 -26.68 8.87 -32.64
N GLY A 455 -26.94 7.69 -32.15
CA GLY A 455 -26.49 6.43 -32.76
C GLY A 455 -24.96 6.17 -32.70
N GLN A 456 -24.19 7.18 -32.32
CA GLN A 456 -22.73 7.12 -32.23
C GLN A 456 -22.25 6.47 -30.93
N LEU A 457 -23.16 6.19 -30.01
CA LEU A 457 -22.88 5.49 -28.76
C LEU A 457 -22.72 3.97 -28.93
N ASN A 458 -22.79 3.47 -30.14
CA ASN A 458 -22.86 2.04 -30.42
C ASN A 458 -21.53 1.39 -30.82
N TYR A 459 -20.50 2.18 -31.09
CA TYR A 459 -19.27 1.62 -31.68
C TYR A 459 -18.44 0.77 -30.73
N GLN A 460 -18.76 0.76 -29.46
CA GLN A 460 -18.10 -0.12 -28.50
C GLN A 460 -19.03 -1.20 -27.93
N ARG A 461 -20.19 -1.37 -28.50
CA ARG A 461 -21.10 -2.47 -28.15
C ARG A 461 -20.49 -3.83 -28.50
N GLY A 462 -20.73 -4.82 -27.68
CA GLY A 462 -20.09 -6.12 -27.75
C GLY A 462 -18.70 -6.13 -27.12
N SER A 463 -18.22 -4.99 -26.66
CA SER A 463 -16.93 -4.82 -26.00
C SER A 463 -17.09 -4.54 -24.51
N THR A 464 -16.09 -4.94 -23.74
CA THR A 464 -15.96 -4.60 -22.32
C THR A 464 -14.66 -3.81 -22.11
N PHE A 465 -14.67 -2.91 -21.11
CA PHE A 465 -13.49 -2.13 -20.74
C PHE A 465 -13.23 -2.24 -19.25
N THR A 466 -11.99 -2.54 -18.92
CA THR A 466 -11.48 -2.50 -17.53
C THR A 466 -10.32 -1.53 -17.45
N PHE A 467 -10.32 -0.67 -16.42
CA PHE A 467 -9.24 0.26 -16.14
C PHE A 467 -8.71 -0.01 -14.73
N GLU A 468 -7.40 -0.16 -14.60
CA GLU A 468 -6.76 -0.49 -13.33
C GLU A 468 -5.59 0.44 -13.03
N ASN A 469 -5.57 1.05 -11.83
CA ASN A 469 -4.49 1.87 -11.30
C ASN A 469 -4.12 3.07 -12.18
N MET A 470 -5.08 3.95 -12.51
CA MET A 470 -4.84 5.14 -13.32
C MET A 470 -5.82 6.26 -13.05
N THR A 471 -5.56 7.43 -13.62
CA THR A 471 -6.51 8.54 -13.63
C THR A 471 -7.41 8.45 -14.87
N ILE A 472 -8.71 8.57 -14.67
CA ILE A 472 -9.71 8.74 -15.72
C ILE A 472 -10.12 10.21 -15.73
N GLN A 473 -9.83 10.91 -16.82
CA GLN A 473 -10.19 12.30 -16.98
C GLN A 473 -11.49 12.40 -17.75
N ALA A 474 -12.55 12.76 -17.08
CA ALA A 474 -13.82 13.18 -17.68
C ALA A 474 -13.91 14.71 -17.67
N GLY A 475 -14.66 15.28 -18.62
CA GLY A 475 -14.81 16.72 -18.75
C GLY A 475 -15.98 17.30 -17.96
N GLU A 476 -16.33 18.53 -18.32
CA GLU A 476 -17.53 19.22 -17.81
C GLU A 476 -18.78 18.92 -18.66
N GLY A 477 -18.60 18.18 -19.73
CA GLY A 477 -19.64 17.81 -20.67
C GLY A 477 -20.78 17.01 -20.03
N SER A 478 -21.94 17.02 -20.66
CA SER A 478 -23.11 16.32 -20.12
C SER A 478 -23.10 14.82 -20.43
N PHE A 479 -22.28 14.38 -21.35
CA PHE A 479 -22.33 13.02 -21.89
C PHE A 479 -20.97 12.32 -21.98
N ASP A 480 -19.94 12.86 -21.32
CA ASP A 480 -18.63 12.24 -21.30
C ASP A 480 -18.71 10.86 -20.63
N GLY A 481 -18.22 9.85 -21.33
CA GLY A 481 -18.28 8.46 -20.89
C GLY A 481 -18.13 7.46 -22.02
N ILE A 482 -18.14 6.19 -21.69
CA ILE A 482 -17.93 5.09 -22.63
C ILE A 482 -19.23 4.29 -22.75
N VAL A 483 -19.69 4.05 -23.98
CA VAL A 483 -20.80 3.15 -24.28
C VAL A 483 -20.25 1.80 -24.69
N CYS A 484 -20.38 0.84 -23.82
CA CYS A 484 -19.97 -0.55 -24.07
C CYS A 484 -20.88 -1.50 -23.28
N ASP A 485 -20.64 -2.78 -23.35
CA ASP A 485 -21.48 -3.77 -22.64
C ASP A 485 -21.24 -3.76 -21.14
N GLU A 486 -19.97 -3.60 -20.72
CA GLU A 486 -19.59 -3.53 -19.31
C GLU A 486 -18.34 -2.68 -19.12
N LEU A 487 -18.38 -1.84 -18.08
CA LEU A 487 -17.26 -1.04 -17.61
C LEU A 487 -16.82 -1.48 -16.22
N THR A 488 -15.52 -1.58 -16.00
CA THR A 488 -14.95 -1.82 -14.68
C THR A 488 -13.80 -0.86 -14.42
N TYR A 489 -13.81 -0.23 -13.24
CA TYR A 489 -12.72 0.62 -12.78
C TYR A 489 -12.21 0.09 -11.44
N LYS A 490 -10.91 -0.12 -11.31
CA LYS A 490 -10.27 -0.62 -10.08
C LYS A 490 -9.12 0.30 -9.68
N ASN A 491 -9.14 0.76 -8.45
CA ASN A 491 -8.09 1.61 -7.88
C ASN A 491 -7.81 2.86 -8.76
N CYS A 492 -8.85 3.42 -9.38
CA CYS A 492 -8.73 4.57 -10.27
C CYS A 492 -9.10 5.87 -9.56
N THR A 493 -8.47 6.97 -9.99
CA THR A 493 -8.91 8.32 -9.66
C THR A 493 -9.77 8.85 -10.80
N ILE A 494 -11.04 9.17 -10.54
CA ILE A 494 -11.98 9.69 -11.53
C ILE A 494 -12.11 11.20 -11.34
N LYS A 495 -11.69 11.98 -12.33
CA LYS A 495 -11.76 13.45 -12.31
C LYS A 495 -12.85 13.95 -13.24
N GLY A 496 -13.58 14.96 -12.78
CA GLY A 496 -14.67 15.55 -13.56
C GLY A 496 -16.00 14.81 -13.40
N LYS A 497 -16.86 14.91 -14.42
CA LYS A 497 -18.19 14.30 -14.47
C LYS A 497 -18.21 13.14 -15.45
N LEU A 498 -18.54 11.96 -14.98
CA LEU A 498 -18.64 10.75 -15.80
C LEU A 498 -20.11 10.34 -15.97
N THR A 499 -20.54 10.13 -17.21
CA THR A 499 -21.87 9.62 -17.55
C THR A 499 -21.79 8.12 -17.83
N LEU A 500 -22.72 7.35 -17.26
CA LEU A 500 -22.77 5.89 -17.37
C LEU A 500 -23.99 5.47 -18.20
N TYR A 501 -23.77 4.59 -19.17
CA TYR A 501 -24.77 4.20 -20.19
C TYR A 501 -25.23 2.75 -20.10
N GLY A 502 -24.71 1.96 -19.17
CA GLY A 502 -25.01 0.53 -19.05
C GLY A 502 -24.56 -0.04 -17.72
N LYS A 503 -23.96 -1.22 -17.76
CA LYS A 503 -23.38 -1.86 -16.58
C LYS A 503 -22.01 -1.26 -16.27
N ALA A 504 -21.81 -0.82 -15.02
CA ALA A 504 -20.54 -0.26 -14.58
C ALA A 504 -20.22 -0.65 -13.13
N THR A 505 -18.98 -1.03 -12.87
CA THR A 505 -18.48 -1.42 -11.55
C THR A 505 -17.25 -0.61 -11.18
N PHE A 506 -17.25 -0.03 -9.98
CA PHE A 506 -16.13 0.73 -9.44
C PHE A 506 -15.67 0.10 -8.13
N ILE A 507 -14.40 -0.24 -8.04
CA ILE A 507 -13.81 -0.90 -6.88
C ILE A 507 -12.65 -0.04 -6.38
N ASN A 508 -12.71 0.40 -5.12
CA ASN A 508 -11.68 1.21 -4.47
C ASN A 508 -11.29 2.47 -5.26
N CYS A 509 -12.25 3.11 -5.93
CA CYS A 509 -11.99 4.30 -6.72
C CYS A 509 -12.18 5.58 -5.90
N VAL A 510 -11.45 6.63 -6.29
CA VAL A 510 -11.59 7.97 -5.72
C VAL A 510 -12.17 8.90 -6.78
N PHE A 511 -13.28 9.55 -6.47
CA PHE A 511 -13.91 10.56 -7.33
C PHE A 511 -13.51 11.95 -6.84
N GLU A 512 -12.87 12.72 -7.72
CA GLU A 512 -12.43 14.09 -7.45
C GLU A 512 -13.19 15.05 -8.35
N ASN A 513 -14.26 15.65 -7.84
CA ASN A 513 -15.06 16.62 -8.56
C ASN A 513 -14.98 18.00 -7.91
N THR A 514 -14.18 18.87 -8.46
CA THR A 514 -14.03 20.27 -8.02
C THR A 514 -15.05 21.22 -8.67
N MET A 515 -15.80 20.76 -9.67
CA MET A 515 -16.75 21.56 -10.41
C MET A 515 -17.98 21.87 -9.57
N ALA A 516 -18.28 23.15 -9.40
CA ALA A 516 -19.47 23.58 -8.66
C ALA A 516 -20.74 23.16 -9.39
N ASN A 517 -21.68 22.59 -8.63
CA ASN A 517 -23.00 22.18 -9.11
C ASN A 517 -23.03 21.08 -10.20
N GLN A 518 -21.95 20.31 -10.36
CA GLN A 518 -21.92 19.13 -11.21
C GLN A 518 -21.88 17.85 -10.37
N TYR A 519 -22.57 16.81 -10.86
CA TYR A 519 -22.47 15.48 -10.27
C TYR A 519 -21.15 14.81 -10.71
N SER A 520 -20.53 14.04 -9.84
CA SER A 520 -19.41 13.17 -10.22
C SER A 520 -19.88 12.07 -11.17
N ILE A 521 -21.04 11.49 -10.89
CA ILE A 521 -21.66 10.44 -11.69
C ILE A 521 -23.08 10.85 -12.10
N TRP A 522 -23.38 10.59 -13.36
CA TRP A 522 -24.71 10.68 -13.93
C TRP A 522 -25.02 9.40 -14.70
N THR A 523 -26.08 8.68 -14.32
CA THR A 523 -26.55 7.54 -15.12
C THR A 523 -27.48 8.02 -16.24
N TRP A 524 -27.52 7.29 -17.37
CA TRP A 524 -28.36 7.64 -18.50
C TRP A 524 -29.23 6.47 -18.96
N GLY A 525 -30.43 6.41 -18.46
CA GLY A 525 -31.38 5.34 -18.81
C GLY A 525 -31.22 4.10 -17.94
N GLY A 526 -31.56 2.94 -18.47
CA GLY A 526 -31.49 1.66 -17.76
C GLY A 526 -30.05 1.23 -17.52
N THR A 527 -29.53 1.53 -16.35
CA THR A 527 -28.16 1.23 -15.93
C THR A 527 -28.13 0.28 -14.74
N ASP A 528 -27.03 -0.45 -14.59
CA ASP A 528 -26.74 -1.30 -13.43
C ASP A 528 -25.34 -0.96 -12.92
N VAL A 529 -25.29 -0.15 -11.84
CA VAL A 529 -24.05 0.45 -11.36
C VAL A 529 -23.74 -0.02 -9.96
N THR A 530 -22.49 -0.41 -9.73
CA THR A 530 -21.99 -0.83 -8.43
C THR A 530 -20.76 -0.02 -8.03
N PHE A 531 -20.76 0.51 -6.80
CA PHE A 531 -19.59 1.10 -6.14
C PHE A 531 -19.23 0.28 -4.91
N GLU A 532 -17.99 -0.16 -4.81
CA GLU A 532 -17.46 -0.88 -3.66
C GLU A 532 -16.17 -0.22 -3.15
N GLY A 533 -16.14 0.15 -1.87
CA GLY A 533 -14.97 0.76 -1.24
C GLY A 533 -14.57 2.13 -1.80
N CYS A 534 -15.47 2.83 -2.49
CA CYS A 534 -15.16 4.08 -3.19
C CYS A 534 -15.28 5.31 -2.29
N THR A 535 -14.49 6.35 -2.61
CA THR A 535 -14.56 7.65 -1.94
C THR A 535 -14.96 8.73 -2.94
N PHE A 536 -15.99 9.52 -2.61
CA PHE A 536 -16.46 10.66 -3.39
C PHE A 536 -16.07 11.97 -2.70
N ASN A 537 -15.16 12.73 -3.27
CA ASN A 537 -14.82 14.08 -2.85
C ASN A 537 -15.47 15.07 -3.80
N THR A 538 -16.51 15.78 -3.34
CA THR A 538 -17.40 16.56 -4.20
C THR A 538 -17.49 18.03 -3.81
N ASN A 539 -18.04 18.82 -4.73
CA ASN A 539 -18.33 20.23 -4.56
C ASN A 539 -19.84 20.49 -4.71
N GLY A 540 -20.63 19.80 -3.89
CA GLY A 540 -22.09 19.97 -3.75
C GLY A 540 -22.94 18.84 -4.28
N LYS A 541 -22.45 17.98 -5.17
CA LYS A 541 -23.24 16.89 -5.77
C LYS A 541 -22.36 15.66 -6.04
N ALA A 542 -22.82 14.45 -5.69
CA ALA A 542 -22.09 13.22 -5.97
C ALA A 542 -22.74 12.41 -7.11
N ILE A 543 -23.88 11.80 -6.89
CA ILE A 543 -24.51 10.89 -7.86
C ILE A 543 -25.92 11.39 -8.23
N LEU A 544 -26.21 11.43 -9.54
CA LEU A 544 -27.56 11.49 -10.06
C LEU A 544 -27.94 10.16 -10.70
N LEU A 545 -28.85 9.46 -10.08
CA LEU A 545 -29.46 8.26 -10.63
C LEU A 545 -30.60 8.69 -11.56
N TYR A 546 -30.28 8.82 -12.85
CA TYR A 546 -31.19 9.27 -13.90
C TYR A 546 -31.72 8.09 -14.70
N GLY A 547 -32.99 7.83 -14.65
CA GLY A 547 -33.68 6.82 -15.44
C GLY A 547 -34.49 7.43 -16.59
N LYS A 548 -34.89 6.58 -17.51
CA LYS A 548 -35.83 6.87 -18.58
C LYS A 548 -36.95 5.84 -18.60
N ALA A 549 -38.20 6.27 -18.72
CA ALA A 549 -39.36 5.39 -18.83
C ALA A 549 -39.29 4.46 -20.05
N THR A 550 -38.63 4.92 -21.11
CA THR A 550 -38.43 4.14 -22.34
C THR A 550 -37.27 3.15 -22.26
N ALA A 551 -36.51 3.12 -21.16
CA ALA A 551 -35.43 2.18 -21.00
C ALA A 551 -35.95 0.75 -20.83
N ALA A 552 -35.33 -0.20 -21.54
CA ALA A 552 -35.72 -1.61 -21.48
C ALA A 552 -35.44 -2.27 -20.10
N LYS A 553 -34.64 -1.62 -19.27
CA LYS A 553 -34.22 -2.10 -17.95
C LYS A 553 -34.39 -0.99 -16.90
N PRO A 554 -34.66 -1.35 -15.63
CA PRO A 554 -34.62 -0.38 -14.54
C PRO A 554 -33.23 0.22 -14.37
N THR A 555 -33.18 1.35 -13.66
CA THR A 555 -31.93 2.02 -13.29
C THR A 555 -31.56 1.61 -11.87
N ASN A 556 -30.53 0.79 -11.73
CA ASN A 556 -30.09 0.22 -10.47
C ASN A 556 -28.79 0.84 -10.00
N LEU A 557 -28.66 1.02 -8.69
CA LEU A 557 -27.44 1.46 -8.02
C LEU A 557 -27.22 0.65 -6.75
N THR A 558 -26.05 0.04 -6.66
CA THR A 558 -25.57 -0.63 -5.45
C THR A 558 -24.34 0.11 -4.93
N VAL A 559 -24.33 0.43 -3.64
CA VAL A 559 -23.25 1.14 -2.95
C VAL A 559 -22.84 0.33 -1.72
N THR A 560 -21.58 -0.06 -1.63
CA THR A 560 -21.08 -0.87 -0.51
C THR A 560 -19.78 -0.25 0.03
N LYS A 561 -19.72 0.01 1.34
CA LYS A 561 -18.52 0.53 2.04
C LYS A 561 -17.95 1.82 1.42
N CYS A 562 -18.81 2.71 0.94
CA CYS A 562 -18.39 3.96 0.30
C CYS A 562 -18.43 5.15 1.25
N ILE A 563 -17.62 6.15 0.96
CA ILE A 563 -17.53 7.41 1.69
C ILE A 563 -17.91 8.57 0.76
N PHE A 564 -18.86 9.40 1.18
CA PHE A 564 -19.28 10.60 0.46
C PHE A 564 -18.89 11.85 1.28
N ASN A 565 -18.03 12.68 0.72
CA ASN A 565 -17.57 13.93 1.32
C ASN A 565 -18.00 15.11 0.45
N ASP A 566 -18.68 16.09 1.01
CA ASP A 566 -19.05 17.33 0.33
C ASP A 566 -18.36 18.54 0.97
N SER A 567 -17.54 19.26 0.18
CA SER A 567 -16.87 20.48 0.61
C SER A 567 -17.80 21.66 0.86
N LYS A 568 -19.05 21.62 0.39
CA LYS A 568 -20.07 22.67 0.61
C LYS A 568 -20.72 22.62 1.98
N ASN A 569 -20.49 21.59 2.77
CA ASN A 569 -21.07 21.44 4.11
C ASN A 569 -22.60 21.69 4.15
N GLY A 570 -23.34 21.07 3.22
CA GLY A 570 -24.78 21.18 3.11
C GLY A 570 -25.29 22.42 2.38
N ALA A 571 -24.44 23.39 2.02
CA ALA A 571 -24.86 24.61 1.36
C ALA A 571 -25.47 24.40 -0.04
N ALA A 572 -25.14 23.26 -0.69
CA ALA A 572 -25.75 22.88 -1.97
C ALA A 572 -27.21 22.41 -1.85
N GLY A 573 -27.69 22.10 -0.64
CA GLY A 573 -29.05 21.60 -0.39
C GLY A 573 -29.34 20.27 -1.09
N LYS A 574 -28.34 19.38 -1.17
CA LYS A 574 -28.39 18.10 -1.88
C LYS A 574 -27.96 16.95 -0.99
N ALA A 575 -28.62 15.79 -1.16
CA ALA A 575 -28.11 14.52 -0.63
C ALA A 575 -27.00 13.95 -1.52
N ALA A 576 -26.27 12.98 -1.02
CA ALA A 576 -25.18 12.32 -1.77
C ALA A 576 -25.70 11.65 -3.06
N ILE A 577 -26.83 10.96 -2.98
CA ILE A 577 -27.46 10.25 -4.10
C ILE A 577 -28.82 10.88 -4.38
N GLU A 578 -28.96 11.54 -5.51
CA GLU A 578 -30.24 12.07 -5.96
C GLU A 578 -30.90 11.14 -6.98
N ILE A 579 -32.13 10.71 -6.71
CA ILE A 579 -32.86 9.75 -7.54
C ILE A 579 -34.00 10.42 -8.26
N GLY A 580 -34.10 10.16 -9.55
CA GLY A 580 -35.25 10.51 -10.38
C GLY A 580 -35.08 11.81 -11.15
N ASN A 581 -35.37 11.69 -12.44
CA ASN A 581 -35.61 12.81 -13.35
C ASN A 581 -36.76 12.50 -14.30
N ASP A 582 -37.10 11.21 -14.44
CA ASP A 582 -38.28 10.75 -15.16
C ASP A 582 -39.19 10.00 -14.17
N TYR A 583 -40.44 10.41 -14.06
CA TYR A 583 -41.41 9.88 -13.08
C TYR A 583 -41.83 8.44 -13.36
N ASP A 584 -41.87 8.09 -14.65
CA ASP A 584 -42.33 6.78 -15.09
C ASP A 584 -41.20 5.73 -15.19
N ALA A 585 -39.96 6.16 -14.92
CA ALA A 585 -38.84 5.23 -14.88
C ALA A 585 -38.80 4.47 -13.53
N THR A 586 -38.23 3.26 -13.56
CA THR A 586 -38.09 2.43 -12.36
C THR A 586 -36.66 2.47 -11.85
N TYR A 587 -36.53 2.62 -10.53
CA TYR A 587 -35.25 2.78 -9.84
C TYR A 587 -35.11 1.80 -8.68
N THR A 588 -33.90 1.29 -8.50
CA THR A 588 -33.51 0.52 -7.31
C THR A 588 -32.23 1.09 -6.72
N LEU A 589 -32.26 1.42 -5.43
CA LEU A 589 -31.08 1.80 -4.66
C LEU A 589 -30.83 0.78 -3.55
N THR A 590 -29.66 0.20 -3.52
CA THR A 590 -29.18 -0.65 -2.43
C THR A 590 -27.92 -0.04 -1.84
N VAL A 591 -27.91 0.22 -0.54
CA VAL A 591 -26.74 0.77 0.16
C VAL A 591 -26.41 -0.08 1.35
N ASN A 592 -25.13 -0.45 1.48
CA ASN A 592 -24.59 -1.20 2.60
C ASN A 592 -23.36 -0.48 3.16
N ASN A 593 -23.42 -0.07 4.42
CA ASN A 593 -22.31 0.50 5.16
C ASN A 593 -21.67 1.73 4.46
N ALA A 594 -22.48 2.77 4.18
CA ALA A 594 -22.00 4.03 3.62
C ALA A 594 -21.82 5.12 4.68
N THR A 595 -20.78 5.94 4.53
CA THR A 595 -20.53 7.13 5.36
C THR A 595 -20.80 8.39 4.56
N VAL A 596 -21.53 9.37 5.13
CA VAL A 596 -21.90 10.62 4.44
C VAL A 596 -21.51 11.83 5.29
N ASN A 597 -20.66 12.69 4.74
CA ASN A 597 -20.15 13.88 5.38
C ASN A 597 -20.45 15.14 4.55
N GLY A 598 -20.95 16.19 5.16
CA GLY A 598 -21.08 17.50 4.54
C GLY A 598 -22.26 17.67 3.55
N PHE A 599 -23.11 16.66 3.34
CA PHE A 599 -24.32 16.76 2.52
C PHE A 599 -25.50 17.29 3.34
N ALA A 600 -26.50 17.83 2.63
CA ALA A 600 -27.78 18.26 3.22
C ALA A 600 -28.81 17.12 3.17
N ASP A 601 -29.90 17.29 3.90
CA ASP A 601 -31.03 16.38 3.82
C ASP A 601 -31.64 16.39 2.42
N GLY A 602 -31.91 15.21 1.91
CA GLY A 602 -32.47 15.01 0.59
C GLY A 602 -33.92 15.40 0.50
N LYS A 603 -34.32 15.89 -0.67
CA LYS A 603 -35.72 16.20 -0.95
C LYS A 603 -36.58 14.95 -0.76
N ASN A 604 -37.66 15.08 0.02
CA ASN A 604 -38.65 14.04 0.31
C ASN A 604 -38.15 12.83 1.12
N THR A 605 -36.98 12.91 1.78
CA THR A 605 -36.43 11.74 2.50
C THR A 605 -35.95 12.05 3.91
N ASN A 606 -35.59 13.29 4.24
CA ASN A 606 -34.87 13.66 5.48
C ASN A 606 -33.58 12.86 5.69
N SER A 607 -32.91 12.48 4.62
CA SER A 607 -31.66 11.68 4.64
C SER A 607 -30.55 12.41 3.91
N LYS A 608 -29.38 12.49 4.48
CA LYS A 608 -28.18 13.01 3.80
C LYS A 608 -27.64 12.08 2.74
N LEU A 609 -28.00 10.79 2.82
CA LEU A 609 -27.54 9.77 1.90
C LEU A 609 -28.27 9.82 0.56
N TRP A 610 -29.61 9.96 0.58
CA TRP A 610 -30.39 9.88 -0.64
C TRP A 610 -31.60 10.84 -0.67
N ALA A 611 -32.05 11.16 -1.87
CA ALA A 611 -33.19 11.98 -2.12
C ALA A 611 -34.12 11.35 -3.16
N ASN A 612 -35.44 11.40 -2.90
CA ASN A 612 -36.47 11.07 -3.88
C ASN A 612 -36.92 12.38 -4.57
N LYS A 613 -36.22 12.79 -5.64
CA LYS A 613 -36.42 14.10 -6.27
C LYS A 613 -37.83 14.36 -6.72
N ASN A 614 -38.55 13.34 -7.16
CA ASN A 614 -39.82 13.42 -7.85
C ASN A 614 -40.98 12.86 -7.02
N SER A 615 -40.79 12.56 -5.73
CA SER A 615 -41.81 11.94 -4.87
C SER A 615 -42.41 10.66 -5.44
N MET A 616 -41.51 9.82 -6.01
CA MET A 616 -41.90 8.54 -6.60
C MET A 616 -42.45 7.59 -5.53
N ASP A 617 -43.42 6.80 -5.90
CA ASP A 617 -44.01 5.76 -5.06
C ASP A 617 -43.22 4.43 -5.11
N ALA A 618 -43.69 3.46 -4.35
CA ALA A 618 -43.04 2.13 -4.27
C ALA A 618 -43.13 1.29 -5.57
N ALA A 619 -43.96 1.70 -6.54
CA ALA A 619 -44.01 1.05 -7.84
C ALA A 619 -42.82 1.46 -8.73
N HIS A 620 -42.30 2.66 -8.49
CA HIS A 620 -41.23 3.26 -9.31
C HIS A 620 -39.89 3.33 -8.58
N LEU A 621 -39.87 3.32 -7.24
CA LEU A 621 -38.65 3.40 -6.46
C LEU A 621 -38.60 2.38 -5.34
N THR A 622 -37.57 1.56 -5.33
CA THR A 622 -37.22 0.66 -4.21
C THR A 622 -35.88 1.09 -3.60
N VAL A 623 -35.89 1.27 -2.28
CA VAL A 623 -34.67 1.64 -1.52
C VAL A 623 -34.44 0.66 -0.38
N THR A 624 -33.24 0.08 -0.34
CA THR A 624 -32.79 -0.81 0.73
C THR A 624 -31.50 -0.25 1.33
N ILE A 625 -31.45 -0.05 2.64
CA ILE A 625 -30.29 0.44 3.37
C ILE A 625 -29.96 -0.53 4.49
N ASP A 626 -28.73 -1.04 4.50
CA ASP A 626 -28.21 -1.99 5.48
C ASP A 626 -29.17 -3.18 5.70
N GLY A 627 -29.65 -3.74 4.60
CA GLY A 627 -30.57 -4.87 4.57
C GLY A 627 -32.03 -4.53 4.90
N SER A 628 -32.34 -3.30 5.29
CA SER A 628 -33.69 -2.84 5.61
C SER A 628 -34.34 -2.15 4.42
N LYS A 629 -35.52 -2.61 3.99
CA LYS A 629 -36.30 -1.93 2.96
C LYS A 629 -36.88 -0.64 3.54
N ILE A 630 -36.54 0.51 2.94
CA ILE A 630 -36.95 1.85 3.37
C ILE A 630 -38.13 2.35 2.52
N GLN A 631 -38.16 1.98 1.22
CA GLN A 631 -39.21 2.34 0.28
C GLN A 631 -39.44 1.23 -0.76
#